data_bcaa8222861afd1b1216956efb60bba3
#
_entry.id   bcaa8222861afd1b1216956efb60bba3
#
_cell.length_a   1.000
_cell.length_b   1.000
_cell.length_c   1.000
_cell.angle_alpha   90.00
_cell.angle_beta   90.00
_cell.angle_gamma   90.00
#
_symmetry.space_group_name_H-M   'P 1'
#
loop_
_entity.id
_entity.type
_entity.pdbx_description
1 polymer ?
#
loop_
_entity_poly.entity_id
_entity_poly.type
_entity_poly.pdbx_seq_one_letter_code
_entity_poly.pdbx_strand_id
1 'polypeptide(L)'
;MHAPRNEKEARPEVVYLDNNATTRVAPEVFEAMVPFLTEYYGNPSSAYGFGKLVEGHIIQAREKVAALVGATAKEIIFTSCGTESDNMAIWSALQTTGKRHIVTTQVEHSAIMNQTDQLERMGFGVTRLPVQPDGTLLLSDVENAIRDDTAIVSIMWANNETGVLFPVEEIASLVKRKREEFTKANPRNKGPFFHTDAVQTPGKIDLRHVAKSDIDFLSMSGHKLHAPKGVGVLYVKRRTSVVPYVIGGGQERGKRGGTENVASIVGLGRAAELALEKLSDEQVRIRAMRDRFEETLLQRLPHLYINGKRDQRLPNTSNIAFDFVEAEAILMKLDVAGICASSGSACTTGSLDPSHVLSAMGLTPARARSCVRFSFSHYNRDTDIDLALEIIPPMIEKLRAMSPLGPDHTDNFNYDVEAAREKEEKLMAATMAAINE
;
A
#
# COMPACT_ATOMS: atom_id res chain seq x y z
N MET A 1 34.56 22.69 10.28
CA MET A 1 33.69 23.74 10.85
C MET A 1 32.57 24.02 9.86
N HIS A 2 31.38 23.50 10.08
CA HIS A 2 30.23 23.86 9.27
C HIS A 2 29.66 25.17 9.80
N ALA A 3 29.59 26.20 8.93
CA ALA A 3 28.93 27.47 9.27
C ALA A 3 27.47 27.19 9.67
N PRO A 4 26.93 27.84 10.70
CA PRO A 4 25.52 27.71 11.05
C PRO A 4 24.67 28.20 9.86
N ARG A 5 23.77 27.34 9.35
CA ARG A 5 22.78 27.74 8.35
C ARG A 5 21.92 28.86 8.95
N ASN A 6 21.78 29.91 8.18
CA ASN A 6 20.95 31.06 8.52
C ASN A 6 19.50 30.61 8.71
N GLU A 7 18.94 30.69 9.92
CA GLU A 7 17.61 30.21 10.31
C GLU A 7 16.43 31.02 9.74
N LYS A 8 16.66 31.89 8.77
CA LYS A 8 15.65 32.83 8.25
C LYS A 8 15.27 32.68 6.77
N GLU A 9 15.69 31.64 6.10
CA GLU A 9 15.05 31.31 4.83
C GLU A 9 13.76 30.55 5.15
N ALA A 10 12.62 31.23 5.06
CA ALA A 10 11.31 30.62 5.13
C ALA A 10 11.30 29.46 4.11
N ARG A 11 11.12 28.22 4.58
CA ARG A 11 10.97 27.08 3.68
C ARG A 11 9.83 27.43 2.72
N PRO A 12 10.00 27.24 1.40
CA PRO A 12 8.89 27.46 0.48
C PRO A 12 7.71 26.63 0.95
N GLU A 13 6.52 27.22 0.93
CA GLU A 13 5.29 26.52 1.29
C GLU A 13 5.04 25.44 0.23
N VAL A 14 5.30 24.19 0.58
CA VAL A 14 5.19 23.05 -0.34
C VAL A 14 3.77 22.53 -0.32
N VAL A 15 3.13 22.46 -1.47
CA VAL A 15 1.87 21.75 -1.67
C VAL A 15 2.17 20.27 -1.83
N TYR A 16 1.93 19.50 -0.77
CA TYR A 16 2.28 18.07 -0.73
C TYR A 16 1.10 17.19 -1.12
N LEU A 17 1.11 16.69 -2.35
CA LEU A 17 0.09 15.82 -2.94
C LEU A 17 0.63 14.41 -3.20
N ASP A 18 1.55 13.92 -2.32
CA ASP A 18 2.14 12.58 -2.44
C ASP A 18 2.06 11.77 -1.13
N ASN A 19 0.91 11.84 -0.47
CA ASN A 19 0.68 11.20 0.83
C ASN A 19 0.68 9.65 0.76
N ASN A 20 0.51 9.06 -0.42
CA ASN A 20 0.67 7.61 -0.61
C ASN A 20 2.14 7.17 -0.63
N ALA A 21 3.10 8.05 -0.95
CA ALA A 21 4.52 7.71 -0.85
C ALA A 21 4.99 7.72 0.61
N THR A 22 4.68 8.77 1.34
CA THR A 22 4.89 8.92 2.79
C THR A 22 4.08 10.10 3.30
N THR A 23 3.85 10.19 4.59
CA THR A 23 3.20 11.34 5.20
C THR A 23 4.14 12.09 6.15
N ARG A 24 3.83 13.36 6.42
CA ARG A 24 4.47 14.08 7.53
C ARG A 24 4.07 13.44 8.86
N VAL A 25 4.96 13.48 9.83
CA VAL A 25 4.60 13.14 11.21
C VAL A 25 3.64 14.22 11.75
N ALA A 26 2.51 13.81 12.33
CA ALA A 26 1.59 14.74 12.96
C ALA A 26 2.26 15.45 14.15
N PRO A 27 1.98 16.76 14.40
CA PRO A 27 2.53 17.45 15.54
C PRO A 27 2.27 16.73 16.87
N GLU A 28 1.06 16.25 17.08
CA GLU A 28 0.63 15.53 18.29
C GLU A 28 1.34 14.17 18.42
N VAL A 29 1.73 13.56 17.32
CA VAL A 29 2.54 12.33 17.30
C VAL A 29 3.98 12.65 17.69
N PHE A 30 4.55 13.72 17.13
CA PHE A 30 5.90 14.15 17.47
C PHE A 30 6.01 14.50 18.97
N GLU A 31 5.07 15.28 19.49
CA GLU A 31 5.01 15.63 20.93
C GLU A 31 4.94 14.37 21.81
N ALA A 32 4.14 13.37 21.42
CA ALA A 32 4.04 12.12 22.16
C ALA A 32 5.35 11.30 22.14
N MET A 33 6.19 11.44 21.11
CA MET A 33 7.45 10.72 20.95
C MET A 33 8.60 11.33 21.78
N VAL A 34 8.64 12.65 21.91
CA VAL A 34 9.79 13.40 22.49
C VAL A 34 10.23 12.87 23.84
N PRO A 35 9.35 12.59 24.84
CA PRO A 35 9.78 12.09 26.15
C PRO A 35 10.52 10.76 26.10
N PHE A 36 10.24 9.92 25.07
CA PHE A 36 10.88 8.61 24.91
C PHE A 36 12.25 8.67 24.21
N LEU A 37 12.65 9.83 23.75
CA LEU A 37 13.99 10.07 23.19
C LEU A 37 14.95 10.62 24.26
N THR A 38 14.44 11.21 25.35
CA THR A 38 15.24 11.98 26.33
C THR A 38 15.01 11.54 27.78
N GLU A 39 13.77 11.31 28.18
CA GLU A 39 13.40 11.07 29.58
C GLU A 39 13.14 9.58 29.87
N TYR A 40 12.32 8.92 29.04
CA TYR A 40 11.90 7.52 29.21
C TYR A 40 12.72 6.58 28.30
N TYR A 41 14.05 6.64 28.41
CA TYR A 41 14.99 5.86 27.59
C TYR A 41 15.27 4.44 28.13
N GLY A 42 14.60 4.02 29.20
CA GLY A 42 14.79 2.69 29.79
C GLY A 42 14.47 1.54 28.85
N ASN A 43 15.25 0.46 28.95
CA ASN A 43 14.94 -0.75 28.16
C ASN A 43 13.66 -1.41 28.72
N PRO A 44 12.58 -1.56 27.92
CA PRO A 44 11.31 -2.13 28.39
C PRO A 44 11.41 -3.58 28.85
N SER A 45 12.44 -4.33 28.39
CA SER A 45 12.67 -5.71 28.81
C SER A 45 13.36 -5.84 30.19
N SER A 46 13.80 -4.71 30.80
CA SER A 46 14.49 -4.74 32.07
C SER A 46 13.51 -4.92 33.25
N ALA A 47 13.98 -5.63 34.30
CA ALA A 47 13.14 -5.96 35.46
C ALA A 47 12.92 -4.78 36.43
N TYR A 48 13.77 -3.74 36.40
CA TYR A 48 13.65 -2.58 37.29
C TYR A 48 12.48 -1.66 36.87
N GLY A 49 11.99 -0.88 37.86
CA GLY A 49 10.79 -0.04 37.69
C GLY A 49 10.82 0.93 36.54
N PHE A 50 11.99 1.49 36.17
CA PHE A 50 12.13 2.39 35.03
C PHE A 50 11.87 1.67 33.68
N GLY A 51 12.33 0.42 33.53
CA GLY A 51 12.01 -0.39 32.33
C GLY A 51 10.51 -0.74 32.27
N LYS A 52 9.91 -1.09 33.42
CA LYS A 52 8.48 -1.40 33.51
C LYS A 52 7.56 -0.21 33.21
N LEU A 53 7.99 1.01 33.56
CA LEU A 53 7.29 2.23 33.18
C LEU A 53 7.24 2.35 31.63
N VAL A 54 8.37 2.15 30.97
CA VAL A 54 8.47 2.21 29.50
C VAL A 54 7.65 1.09 28.84
N GLU A 55 7.69 -0.14 29.37
CA GLU A 55 6.86 -1.26 28.92
C GLU A 55 5.35 -0.90 28.98
N GLY A 56 4.92 -0.21 30.03
CA GLY A 56 3.54 0.26 30.18
C GLY A 56 3.08 1.15 29.03
N HIS A 57 3.94 2.04 28.55
CA HIS A 57 3.62 2.89 27.39
C HIS A 57 3.53 2.11 26.06
N ILE A 58 4.38 1.08 25.88
CA ILE A 58 4.27 0.17 24.72
C ILE A 58 2.93 -0.58 24.76
N ILE A 59 2.49 -1.04 25.94
CA ILE A 59 1.20 -1.73 26.09
C ILE A 59 0.05 -0.80 25.70
N GLN A 60 0.03 0.44 26.19
CA GLN A 60 -0.97 1.44 25.82
C GLN A 60 -0.97 1.75 24.31
N ALA A 61 0.21 1.94 23.71
CA ALA A 61 0.32 2.15 22.26
C ALA A 61 -0.23 0.96 21.47
N ARG A 62 0.02 -0.26 21.95
CA ARG A 62 -0.51 -1.49 21.32
C ARG A 62 -2.03 -1.59 21.40
N GLU A 63 -2.63 -1.17 22.51
CA GLU A 63 -4.09 -1.10 22.68
C GLU A 63 -4.71 -0.10 21.68
N LYS A 64 -4.10 1.07 21.52
CA LYS A 64 -4.54 2.09 20.57
C LYS A 64 -4.49 1.60 19.13
N VAL A 65 -3.40 0.94 18.74
CA VAL A 65 -3.26 0.31 17.43
C VAL A 65 -4.27 -0.83 17.24
N ALA A 66 -4.50 -1.64 18.26
CA ALA A 66 -5.51 -2.70 18.22
C ALA A 66 -6.91 -2.15 17.99
N ALA A 67 -7.26 -1.03 18.62
CA ALA A 67 -8.55 -0.36 18.42
C ALA A 67 -8.80 0.05 16.97
N LEU A 68 -7.74 0.42 16.22
CA LEU A 68 -7.84 0.80 14.81
C LEU A 68 -8.42 -0.32 13.93
N VAL A 69 -8.15 -1.57 14.28
CA VAL A 69 -8.64 -2.75 13.55
C VAL A 69 -9.68 -3.56 14.35
N GLY A 70 -10.18 -3.02 15.46
CA GLY A 70 -11.16 -3.67 16.34
C GLY A 70 -10.64 -4.93 17.03
N ALA A 71 -9.31 -5.07 17.16
CA ALA A 71 -8.63 -6.22 17.73
C ALA A 71 -8.27 -6.03 19.21
N THR A 72 -7.66 -7.03 19.80
CA THR A 72 -7.03 -6.96 21.12
C THR A 72 -5.53 -6.74 20.99
N ALA A 73 -4.88 -6.19 22.02
CA ALA A 73 -3.44 -5.98 22.06
C ALA A 73 -2.63 -7.28 21.81
N LYS A 74 -3.19 -8.45 22.10
CA LYS A 74 -2.52 -9.75 21.87
C LYS A 74 -2.38 -10.10 20.39
N GLU A 75 -3.19 -9.50 19.53
CA GLU A 75 -3.24 -9.72 18.08
C GLU A 75 -2.33 -8.75 17.32
N ILE A 76 -1.68 -7.83 17.99
CA ILE A 76 -0.76 -6.84 17.42
C ILE A 76 0.69 -7.24 17.69
N ILE A 77 1.52 -7.21 16.62
CA ILE A 77 2.97 -7.36 16.69
C ILE A 77 3.58 -6.12 16.04
N PHE A 78 4.46 -5.42 16.74
CA PHE A 78 5.21 -4.32 16.16
C PHE A 78 6.38 -4.83 15.31
N THR A 79 6.55 -4.21 14.17
CA THR A 79 7.61 -4.46 13.19
C THR A 79 8.31 -3.14 12.85
N SER A 80 9.32 -3.18 11.98
CA SER A 80 10.01 -1.95 11.55
C SER A 80 9.28 -1.22 10.41
N CYS A 81 8.45 -1.90 9.63
CA CYS A 81 7.75 -1.33 8.48
C CYS A 81 6.71 -2.33 7.92
N GLY A 82 5.91 -1.89 6.94
CA GLY A 82 5.00 -2.76 6.21
C GLY A 82 5.71 -3.93 5.53
N THR A 83 6.84 -3.67 4.88
CA THR A 83 7.64 -4.72 4.22
C THR A 83 8.05 -5.85 5.16
N GLU A 84 8.47 -5.54 6.40
CA GLU A 84 8.77 -6.58 7.40
C GLU A 84 7.50 -7.36 7.77
N SER A 85 6.37 -6.68 7.92
CA SER A 85 5.08 -7.31 8.24
C SER A 85 4.63 -8.27 7.15
N ASP A 86 4.71 -7.87 5.87
CA ASP A 86 4.37 -8.68 4.71
C ASP A 86 5.24 -9.93 4.64
N ASN A 87 6.56 -9.73 4.75
CA ASN A 87 7.52 -10.84 4.74
C ASN A 87 7.27 -11.82 5.89
N MET A 88 6.97 -11.30 7.08
CA MET A 88 6.70 -12.12 8.26
C MET A 88 5.39 -12.92 8.12
N ALA A 89 4.35 -12.35 7.52
CA ALA A 89 3.07 -13.04 7.28
C ALA A 89 3.26 -14.22 6.32
N ILE A 90 3.88 -13.98 5.16
CA ILE A 90 4.15 -15.03 4.17
C ILE A 90 5.07 -16.11 4.75
N TRP A 91 6.15 -15.71 5.40
CA TRP A 91 7.07 -16.64 6.08
C TRP A 91 6.34 -17.50 7.10
N SER A 92 5.52 -16.89 7.96
CA SER A 92 4.76 -17.63 8.98
C SER A 92 3.82 -18.66 8.40
N ALA A 93 3.13 -18.34 7.30
CA ALA A 93 2.24 -19.26 6.61
C ALA A 93 2.99 -20.44 6.01
N LEU A 94 4.10 -20.17 5.31
CA LEU A 94 4.95 -21.22 4.71
C LEU A 94 5.50 -22.19 5.77
N GLN A 95 6.06 -21.65 6.86
CA GLN A 95 6.63 -22.45 7.94
C GLN A 95 5.56 -23.23 8.73
N THR A 96 4.39 -22.64 8.95
CA THR A 96 3.30 -23.28 9.71
C THR A 96 2.66 -24.42 8.93
N THR A 97 2.49 -24.25 7.62
CA THR A 97 1.80 -25.23 6.77
C THR A 97 2.73 -26.28 6.17
N GLY A 98 4.01 -25.93 5.96
CA GLY A 98 4.97 -26.74 5.19
C GLY A 98 4.65 -26.80 3.68
N LYS A 99 3.66 -26.03 3.22
CA LYS A 99 3.22 -25.98 1.82
C LYS A 99 4.09 -25.03 1.00
N ARG A 100 4.04 -25.14 -0.31
CA ARG A 100 4.97 -24.46 -1.21
C ARG A 100 4.29 -23.65 -2.33
N HIS A 101 3.01 -23.33 -2.21
CA HIS A 101 2.29 -22.51 -3.17
C HIS A 101 1.74 -21.25 -2.53
N ILE A 102 1.84 -20.15 -3.26
CA ILE A 102 1.39 -18.79 -2.87
C ILE A 102 0.49 -18.25 -3.97
N VAL A 103 -0.63 -17.65 -3.60
CA VAL A 103 -1.49 -16.90 -4.51
C VAL A 103 -1.38 -15.42 -4.15
N THR A 104 -1.14 -14.56 -5.15
CA THR A 104 -1.05 -13.10 -5.02
C THR A 104 -1.57 -12.43 -6.28
N THR A 105 -1.46 -11.09 -6.41
CA THR A 105 -1.88 -10.38 -7.61
C THR A 105 -0.67 -9.84 -8.40
N GLN A 106 -0.90 -9.45 -9.66
CA GLN A 106 0.11 -8.79 -10.50
C GLN A 106 0.38 -7.33 -10.09
N VAL A 107 -0.43 -6.77 -9.18
CA VAL A 107 -0.43 -5.35 -8.84
C VAL A 107 -0.03 -5.06 -7.39
N GLU A 108 0.57 -6.05 -6.73
CA GLU A 108 1.07 -5.91 -5.35
C GLU A 108 2.20 -4.89 -5.24
N HIS A 109 2.40 -4.40 -4.01
CA HIS A 109 3.59 -3.62 -3.69
C HIS A 109 4.87 -4.46 -3.84
N SER A 110 6.00 -3.81 -4.14
CA SER A 110 7.31 -4.47 -4.30
C SER A 110 7.72 -5.33 -3.10
N ALA A 111 7.22 -5.06 -1.90
CA ALA A 111 7.44 -5.90 -0.72
C ALA A 111 6.93 -7.34 -0.90
N ILE A 112 5.80 -7.51 -1.59
CA ILE A 112 5.22 -8.83 -1.92
C ILE A 112 5.81 -9.36 -3.22
N MET A 113 5.89 -8.51 -4.27
CA MET A 113 6.40 -8.93 -5.59
C MET A 113 7.81 -9.50 -5.48
N ASN A 114 8.75 -8.74 -4.94
CA ASN A 114 10.15 -9.17 -4.83
C ASN A 114 10.32 -10.37 -3.89
N GLN A 115 9.50 -10.46 -2.81
CA GLN A 115 9.52 -11.63 -1.94
C GLN A 115 9.04 -12.88 -2.68
N THR A 116 7.95 -12.78 -3.44
CA THR A 116 7.42 -13.92 -4.22
C THR A 116 8.36 -14.32 -5.34
N ASP A 117 9.03 -13.36 -6.02
CA ASP A 117 10.07 -13.65 -7.00
C ASP A 117 11.26 -14.43 -6.37
N GLN A 118 11.67 -14.03 -5.15
CA GLN A 118 12.71 -14.76 -4.44
C GLN A 118 12.27 -16.16 -4.05
N LEU A 119 11.02 -16.34 -3.62
CA LEU A 119 10.46 -17.65 -3.28
C LEU A 119 10.35 -18.56 -4.53
N GLU A 120 10.00 -18.02 -5.70
CA GLU A 120 10.03 -18.78 -6.97
C GLU A 120 11.44 -19.32 -7.29
N ARG A 121 12.49 -18.45 -7.14
CA ARG A 121 13.89 -18.89 -7.31
C ARG A 121 14.28 -19.99 -6.33
N MET A 122 13.64 -20.06 -5.16
CA MET A 122 13.80 -21.12 -4.17
C MET A 122 12.93 -22.37 -4.45
N GLY A 123 12.20 -22.38 -5.57
CA GLY A 123 11.36 -23.50 -6.02
C GLY A 123 9.97 -23.54 -5.40
N PHE A 124 9.44 -22.41 -4.90
CA PHE A 124 8.04 -22.30 -4.51
C PHE A 124 7.18 -21.99 -5.74
N GLY A 125 5.95 -22.49 -5.78
CA GLY A 125 4.97 -22.11 -6.77
C GLY A 125 4.33 -20.78 -6.40
N VAL A 126 4.22 -19.85 -7.37
CA VAL A 126 3.51 -18.57 -7.20
C VAL A 126 2.49 -18.40 -8.32
N THR A 127 1.24 -18.17 -7.97
CA THR A 127 0.21 -17.74 -8.91
C THR A 127 -0.07 -16.26 -8.71
N ARG A 128 0.21 -15.45 -9.74
CA ARG A 128 -0.09 -14.00 -9.78
C ARG A 128 -1.35 -13.77 -10.57
N LEU A 129 -2.42 -13.38 -9.89
CA LEU A 129 -3.73 -13.13 -10.49
C LEU A 129 -3.73 -11.85 -11.30
N PRO A 130 -4.32 -11.85 -12.51
CA PRO A 130 -4.53 -10.63 -13.28
C PRO A 130 -5.60 -9.75 -12.64
N VAL A 131 -5.59 -8.47 -12.98
CA VAL A 131 -6.65 -7.53 -12.65
C VAL A 131 -7.42 -7.13 -13.90
N GLN A 132 -8.64 -6.62 -13.71
CA GLN A 132 -9.44 -6.04 -14.79
C GLN A 132 -8.85 -4.68 -15.23
N PRO A 133 -9.21 -4.15 -16.40
CA PRO A 133 -8.74 -2.84 -16.88
C PRO A 133 -9.07 -1.68 -15.92
N ASP A 134 -10.10 -1.81 -15.09
CA ASP A 134 -10.45 -0.85 -14.06
C ASP A 134 -9.70 -1.09 -12.72
N GLY A 135 -8.75 -2.04 -12.70
CA GLY A 135 -7.95 -2.40 -11.55
C GLY A 135 -8.64 -3.33 -10.55
N THR A 136 -9.86 -3.79 -10.81
CA THR A 136 -10.58 -4.71 -9.92
C THR A 136 -10.13 -6.15 -10.09
N LEU A 137 -10.41 -7.00 -9.09
CA LEU A 137 -10.08 -8.42 -9.06
C LEU A 137 -11.36 -9.26 -9.08
N LEU A 138 -11.38 -10.33 -9.88
CA LEU A 138 -12.50 -11.27 -9.90
C LEU A 138 -12.33 -12.33 -8.80
N LEU A 139 -13.36 -12.54 -7.99
CA LEU A 139 -13.36 -13.59 -6.96
C LEU A 139 -13.22 -15.00 -7.54
N SER A 140 -13.74 -15.23 -8.75
CA SER A 140 -13.57 -16.50 -9.47
C SER A 140 -12.10 -16.83 -9.73
N ASP A 141 -11.28 -15.85 -10.07
CA ASP A 141 -9.87 -16.06 -10.33
C ASP A 141 -9.12 -16.46 -9.05
N VAL A 142 -9.47 -15.82 -7.92
CA VAL A 142 -8.95 -16.20 -6.61
C VAL A 142 -9.35 -17.62 -6.26
N GLU A 143 -10.62 -17.99 -6.45
CA GLU A 143 -11.15 -19.32 -6.13
C GLU A 143 -10.45 -20.42 -6.92
N ASN A 144 -10.27 -20.19 -8.22
CA ASN A 144 -9.64 -21.17 -9.14
C ASN A 144 -8.13 -21.34 -8.88
N ALA A 145 -7.46 -20.32 -8.34
CA ALA A 145 -6.04 -20.35 -8.04
C ALA A 145 -5.70 -21.09 -6.74
N ILE A 146 -6.67 -21.26 -5.83
CA ILE A 146 -6.44 -21.90 -4.53
C ILE A 146 -6.41 -23.42 -4.70
N ARG A 147 -5.28 -24.03 -4.33
CA ARG A 147 -5.02 -25.47 -4.37
C ARG A 147 -4.83 -26.01 -2.96
N ASP A 148 -4.82 -27.34 -2.81
CA ASP A 148 -4.60 -27.98 -1.52
C ASP A 148 -3.17 -27.78 -0.98
N ASP A 149 -2.18 -27.53 -1.86
CA ASP A 149 -0.79 -27.16 -1.53
C ASP A 149 -0.59 -25.64 -1.34
N THR A 150 -1.65 -24.81 -1.42
CA THR A 150 -1.58 -23.38 -1.16
C THR A 150 -1.34 -23.12 0.33
N ALA A 151 -0.25 -22.40 0.65
CA ALA A 151 0.09 -21.99 2.01
C ALA A 151 -0.64 -20.71 2.40
N ILE A 152 -0.69 -19.74 1.47
CA ILE A 152 -1.21 -18.40 1.71
C ILE A 152 -1.77 -17.79 0.43
N VAL A 153 -2.84 -17.03 0.60
CA VAL A 153 -3.35 -16.06 -0.37
C VAL A 153 -3.03 -14.68 0.18
N SER A 154 -2.21 -13.90 -0.53
CA SER A 154 -1.76 -12.56 -0.12
C SER A 154 -2.21 -11.55 -1.15
N ILE A 155 -3.17 -10.72 -0.80
CA ILE A 155 -3.79 -9.73 -1.69
C ILE A 155 -3.90 -8.40 -0.94
N MET A 156 -3.37 -7.33 -1.54
CA MET A 156 -3.44 -6.00 -0.94
C MET A 156 -4.89 -5.54 -0.77
N TRP A 157 -5.16 -4.69 0.23
CA TRP A 157 -6.52 -4.15 0.43
C TRP A 157 -6.82 -3.00 -0.51
N ALA A 158 -5.84 -2.14 -0.72
CA ALA A 158 -5.96 -0.99 -1.62
C ALA A 158 -4.68 -0.79 -2.42
N ASN A 159 -4.82 -0.61 -3.72
CA ASN A 159 -3.67 -0.37 -4.56
C ASN A 159 -3.06 1.02 -4.27
N ASN A 160 -1.75 1.08 -4.10
CA ASN A 160 -1.02 2.30 -3.73
C ASN A 160 -0.89 3.31 -4.88
N GLU A 161 -1.14 2.90 -6.12
CA GLU A 161 -1.05 3.77 -7.30
C GLU A 161 -2.41 4.31 -7.73
N THR A 162 -3.42 3.44 -7.86
CA THR A 162 -4.76 3.79 -8.33
C THR A 162 -5.76 4.05 -7.21
N GLY A 163 -5.47 3.55 -6.01
CA GLY A 163 -6.38 3.58 -4.88
C GLY A 163 -7.50 2.53 -4.91
N VAL A 164 -7.61 1.72 -5.95
CA VAL A 164 -8.66 0.71 -6.09
C VAL A 164 -8.67 -0.24 -4.90
N LEU A 165 -9.87 -0.48 -4.35
CA LEU A 165 -10.12 -1.37 -3.22
C LEU A 165 -10.43 -2.78 -3.72
N PHE A 166 -9.77 -3.79 -3.16
CA PHE A 166 -10.07 -5.19 -3.41
C PHE A 166 -11.12 -5.73 -2.44
N PRO A 167 -11.91 -6.75 -2.80
CA PRO A 167 -12.95 -7.34 -1.96
C PRO A 167 -12.36 -8.29 -0.90
N VAL A 168 -11.55 -7.73 0.00
CA VAL A 168 -10.67 -8.46 0.93
C VAL A 168 -11.47 -9.36 1.89
N GLU A 169 -12.65 -8.94 2.33
CA GLU A 169 -13.45 -9.72 3.28
C GLU A 169 -14.09 -10.93 2.60
N GLU A 170 -14.57 -10.76 1.37
CA GLU A 170 -15.11 -11.85 0.56
C GLU A 170 -14.01 -12.87 0.23
N ILE A 171 -12.80 -12.39 -0.10
CA ILE A 171 -11.63 -13.25 -0.34
C ILE A 171 -11.25 -13.99 0.95
N ALA A 172 -11.20 -13.32 2.09
CA ALA A 172 -10.89 -13.94 3.37
C ALA A 172 -11.88 -15.08 3.70
N SER A 173 -13.16 -14.81 3.49
CA SER A 173 -14.22 -15.81 3.69
C SER A 173 -14.13 -16.98 2.71
N LEU A 174 -13.75 -16.72 1.46
CA LEU A 174 -13.47 -17.75 0.45
C LEU A 174 -12.29 -18.63 0.87
N VAL A 175 -11.16 -18.02 1.25
CA VAL A 175 -9.95 -18.73 1.70
C VAL A 175 -10.25 -19.60 2.92
N LYS A 176 -11.04 -19.11 3.87
CA LYS A 176 -11.48 -19.90 5.03
C LYS A 176 -12.30 -21.12 4.60
N ARG A 177 -13.30 -20.96 3.71
CA ARG A 177 -14.08 -22.09 3.19
C ARG A 177 -13.18 -23.15 2.55
N LYS A 178 -12.25 -22.76 1.69
CA LYS A 178 -11.28 -23.67 1.07
C LYS A 178 -10.39 -24.38 2.10
N ARG A 179 -9.94 -23.65 3.13
CA ARG A 179 -9.19 -24.25 4.25
C ARG A 179 -10.02 -25.30 4.99
N GLU A 180 -11.28 -25.03 5.26
CA GLU A 180 -12.19 -25.98 5.93
C GLU A 180 -12.44 -27.23 5.07
N GLU A 181 -12.64 -27.07 3.75
CA GLU A 181 -12.75 -28.18 2.78
C GLU A 181 -11.50 -29.06 2.82
N PHE A 182 -10.31 -28.47 2.69
CA PHE A 182 -9.03 -29.21 2.70
C PHE A 182 -8.74 -29.87 4.05
N THR A 183 -9.09 -29.22 5.16
CA THR A 183 -8.94 -29.77 6.50
C THR A 183 -9.88 -30.95 6.72
N LYS A 184 -11.11 -30.88 6.19
CA LYS A 184 -12.10 -31.96 6.25
C LYS A 184 -11.62 -33.20 5.46
N ALA A 185 -11.01 -32.97 4.29
CA ALA A 185 -10.42 -34.05 3.48
C ALA A 185 -9.13 -34.62 4.11
N ASN A 186 -8.30 -33.75 4.72
CA ASN A 186 -7.07 -34.13 5.40
C ASN A 186 -6.87 -33.28 6.67
N PRO A 187 -7.11 -33.84 7.89
CA PRO A 187 -6.99 -33.08 9.15
C PRO A 187 -5.58 -32.49 9.44
N ARG A 188 -4.56 -32.95 8.74
CA ARG A 188 -3.19 -32.38 8.85
C ARG A 188 -3.00 -31.14 7.99
N ASN A 189 -3.93 -30.85 7.08
CA ASN A 189 -3.86 -29.66 6.22
C ASN A 189 -4.23 -28.39 7.02
N LYS A 190 -3.27 -27.51 7.26
CA LYS A 190 -3.43 -26.30 8.09
C LYS A 190 -3.70 -25.01 7.31
N GLY A 191 -3.62 -25.01 5.99
CA GLY A 191 -3.79 -23.81 5.16
C GLY A 191 -4.85 -24.03 4.09
N PRO A 192 -5.09 -23.02 3.23
CA PRO A 192 -4.37 -21.73 3.13
C PRO A 192 -4.71 -20.72 4.23
N PHE A 193 -3.77 -19.81 4.51
CA PHE A 193 -4.04 -18.60 5.28
C PHE A 193 -4.37 -17.44 4.34
N PHE A 194 -5.01 -16.39 4.87
CA PHE A 194 -5.23 -15.14 4.15
C PHE A 194 -4.47 -13.97 4.77
N HIS A 195 -3.71 -13.27 3.95
CA HIS A 195 -2.99 -12.06 4.28
C HIS A 195 -3.44 -10.91 3.40
N THR A 196 -3.51 -9.71 3.96
CA THR A 196 -3.69 -8.48 3.20
C THR A 196 -2.66 -7.42 3.57
N ASP A 197 -1.96 -6.88 2.56
CA ASP A 197 -1.24 -5.62 2.70
C ASP A 197 -2.26 -4.49 2.77
N ALA A 198 -2.49 -3.99 3.97
CA ALA A 198 -3.41 -2.90 4.27
C ALA A 198 -2.68 -1.57 4.50
N VAL A 199 -1.43 -1.44 4.07
CA VAL A 199 -0.57 -0.27 4.35
C VAL A 199 -1.22 1.06 3.92
N GLN A 200 -2.03 1.05 2.87
CA GLN A 200 -2.71 2.26 2.37
C GLN A 200 -4.06 2.56 3.02
N THR A 201 -4.62 1.68 3.83
CA THR A 201 -6.01 1.78 4.30
C THR A 201 -6.23 2.42 5.68
N PRO A 202 -5.30 2.31 6.69
CA PRO A 202 -5.51 2.88 8.00
C PRO A 202 -5.78 4.40 7.95
N GLY A 203 -6.79 4.84 8.67
CA GLY A 203 -7.23 6.24 8.71
C GLY A 203 -7.99 6.73 7.47
N LYS A 204 -8.15 5.90 6.42
CA LYS A 204 -8.87 6.26 5.18
C LYS A 204 -10.16 5.48 5.01
N ILE A 205 -10.19 4.23 5.47
CA ILE A 205 -11.42 3.42 5.56
C ILE A 205 -11.57 2.85 6.97
N ASP A 206 -12.79 2.46 7.33
CA ASP A 206 -13.06 1.86 8.64
C ASP A 206 -12.58 0.40 8.68
N LEU A 207 -11.61 0.12 9.53
CA LEU A 207 -11.02 -1.21 9.71
C LEU A 207 -11.48 -1.89 11.01
N ARG A 208 -12.36 -1.28 11.82
CA ARG A 208 -12.75 -1.80 13.15
C ARG A 208 -13.49 -3.15 13.14
N HIS A 209 -13.83 -3.63 11.95
CA HIS A 209 -14.47 -4.94 11.75
C HIS A 209 -13.45 -6.07 11.47
N VAL A 210 -12.18 -5.76 11.21
CA VAL A 210 -11.13 -6.73 10.83
C VAL A 210 -11.03 -7.91 11.78
N ALA A 211 -11.01 -7.67 13.09
CA ALA A 211 -10.92 -8.75 14.07
C ALA A 211 -12.12 -9.72 14.06
N LYS A 212 -13.27 -9.30 13.51
CA LYS A 212 -14.46 -10.12 13.33
C LYS A 212 -14.53 -10.80 11.94
N SER A 213 -13.71 -10.35 11.00
CA SER A 213 -13.60 -10.94 9.65
C SER A 213 -12.79 -12.24 9.67
N ASP A 214 -12.60 -12.85 8.51
CA ASP A 214 -11.81 -14.07 8.33
C ASP A 214 -10.36 -13.81 7.92
N ILE A 215 -9.88 -12.56 8.01
CA ILE A 215 -8.49 -12.17 7.74
C ILE A 215 -7.56 -12.76 8.79
N ASP A 216 -6.57 -13.56 8.38
CA ASP A 216 -5.60 -14.19 9.29
C ASP A 216 -4.44 -13.24 9.64
N PHE A 217 -3.93 -12.47 8.64
CA PHE A 217 -2.84 -11.51 8.77
C PHE A 217 -3.18 -10.21 8.06
N LEU A 218 -2.77 -9.08 8.65
CA LEU A 218 -2.90 -7.77 8.04
C LEU A 218 -1.67 -6.91 8.35
N SER A 219 -1.05 -6.34 7.31
CA SER A 219 0.12 -5.47 7.43
C SER A 219 -0.25 -4.00 7.42
N MET A 220 0.39 -3.21 8.31
CA MET A 220 0.28 -1.75 8.33
C MET A 220 1.66 -1.11 8.48
N SER A 221 1.79 0.16 8.05
CA SER A 221 3.02 0.95 8.18
C SER A 221 2.73 2.33 8.73
N GLY A 222 3.45 2.73 9.78
CA GLY A 222 3.20 3.97 10.50
C GLY A 222 3.30 5.22 9.63
N HIS A 223 4.27 5.27 8.72
CA HIS A 223 4.50 6.45 7.88
C HIS A 223 3.41 6.72 6.84
N LYS A 224 2.39 5.91 6.73
CA LYS A 224 1.21 6.12 5.86
C LYS A 224 0.02 6.71 6.62
N LEU A 225 0.10 6.76 7.95
CA LEU A 225 -0.93 7.36 8.81
C LEU A 225 -0.36 8.43 9.77
N HIS A 226 0.56 9.23 9.29
CA HIS A 226 1.16 10.36 10.01
C HIS A 226 1.96 9.97 11.27
N ALA A 227 2.41 8.72 11.37
CA ALA A 227 3.40 8.26 12.33
C ALA A 227 4.83 8.31 11.74
N PRO A 228 5.88 8.08 12.54
CA PRO A 228 7.24 8.06 12.03
C PRO A 228 7.49 6.90 11.09
N LYS A 229 8.51 7.04 10.23
CA LYS A 229 9.15 5.93 9.51
C LYS A 229 9.85 5.01 10.52
N GLY A 230 10.07 3.74 10.15
CA GLY A 230 10.78 2.79 11.01
C GLY A 230 9.89 2.11 12.06
N VAL A 231 8.57 2.14 11.88
CA VAL A 231 7.60 1.37 12.67
C VAL A 231 6.47 0.86 11.77
N GLY A 232 6.13 -0.41 11.94
CA GLY A 232 5.04 -1.10 11.28
C GLY A 232 4.28 -2.01 12.24
N VAL A 233 3.28 -2.69 11.73
CA VAL A 233 2.42 -3.59 12.49
C VAL A 233 2.05 -4.80 11.63
N LEU A 234 2.13 -5.97 12.23
CA LEU A 234 1.43 -7.16 11.78
C LEU A 234 0.27 -7.46 12.75
N TYR A 235 -0.97 -7.32 12.28
CA TYR A 235 -2.12 -7.91 12.94
C TYR A 235 -2.13 -9.41 12.65
N VAL A 236 -2.38 -10.20 13.67
CA VAL A 236 -2.47 -11.65 13.60
C VAL A 236 -3.73 -12.10 14.31
N LYS A 237 -4.67 -12.68 13.57
CA LYS A 237 -5.92 -13.19 14.11
C LYS A 237 -5.67 -14.18 15.24
N ARG A 238 -6.49 -14.12 16.27
CA ARG A 238 -6.41 -15.04 17.42
C ARG A 238 -6.38 -16.50 16.95
N ARG A 239 -5.46 -17.28 17.47
CA ARG A 239 -5.18 -18.70 17.16
C ARG A 239 -4.45 -18.92 15.83
N THR A 240 -4.11 -17.88 15.09
CA THR A 240 -3.21 -18.01 13.94
C THR A 240 -1.76 -18.10 14.44
N SER A 241 -1.02 -19.08 13.92
CA SER A 241 0.38 -19.29 14.31
C SER A 241 1.28 -18.25 13.64
N VAL A 242 2.27 -17.77 14.39
CA VAL A 242 3.33 -16.87 13.88
C VAL A 242 4.67 -17.52 14.13
N VAL A 243 5.50 -17.55 13.10
CA VAL A 243 6.90 -17.93 13.17
C VAL A 243 7.75 -16.66 13.06
N PRO A 244 8.68 -16.40 14.02
CA PRO A 244 9.52 -15.22 13.95
C PRO A 244 10.28 -15.11 12.62
N TYR A 245 10.21 -13.94 11.99
CA TYR A 245 11.01 -13.62 10.80
C TYR A 245 12.34 -12.98 11.22
N VAL A 246 12.30 -12.02 12.15
CA VAL A 246 13.48 -11.47 12.81
C VAL A 246 13.71 -12.24 14.10
N ILE A 247 14.71 -13.11 14.09
CA ILE A 247 15.06 -14.01 15.20
C ILE A 247 15.96 -13.25 16.17
N GLY A 248 15.68 -13.35 17.51
CA GLY A 248 16.46 -12.68 18.55
C GLY A 248 15.97 -13.01 19.96
N GLY A 249 15.90 -12.00 20.81
CA GLY A 249 15.42 -12.14 22.19
C GLY A 249 13.90 -12.32 22.30
N GLY A 250 13.39 -12.25 23.55
CA GLY A 250 11.98 -12.48 23.87
C GLY A 250 11.02 -11.32 23.56
N GLN A 251 11.48 -10.26 22.87
CA GLN A 251 10.65 -9.11 22.52
C GLN A 251 9.44 -9.55 21.69
N GLU A 252 8.40 -8.71 21.69
CA GLU A 252 7.12 -9.04 21.02
C GLU A 252 6.61 -10.45 21.38
N ARG A 253 6.80 -10.85 22.63
CA ARG A 253 6.40 -12.19 23.14
C ARG A 253 7.08 -13.34 22.37
N GLY A 254 8.35 -13.15 22.01
CA GLY A 254 9.15 -14.09 21.22
C GLY A 254 8.80 -14.17 19.75
N LYS A 255 7.96 -13.27 19.24
CA LYS A 255 7.50 -13.27 17.85
C LYS A 255 8.35 -12.37 16.95
N ARG A 256 9.06 -11.40 17.51
CA ARG A 256 9.95 -10.51 16.77
C ARG A 256 11.08 -10.03 17.69
N GLY A 257 12.31 -10.41 17.39
CA GLY A 257 13.48 -10.09 18.19
C GLY A 257 13.99 -8.66 17.95
N GLY A 258 14.79 -8.14 18.89
CA GLY A 258 15.38 -6.80 18.85
C GLY A 258 14.68 -5.83 19.79
N THR A 259 15.46 -4.95 20.43
CA THR A 259 14.96 -3.93 21.35
C THR A 259 13.90 -3.06 20.67
N GLU A 260 12.81 -2.83 21.38
CA GLU A 260 11.65 -2.10 20.87
C GLU A 260 11.99 -0.63 20.58
N ASN A 261 11.59 -0.11 19.44
CA ASN A 261 11.66 1.30 19.07
C ASN A 261 10.56 2.09 19.78
N VAL A 262 10.76 2.33 21.09
CA VAL A 262 9.72 2.84 22.00
C VAL A 262 9.10 4.13 21.51
N ALA A 263 9.92 5.13 21.14
CA ALA A 263 9.43 6.43 20.68
C ALA A 263 8.51 6.29 19.44
N SER A 264 8.93 5.48 18.45
CA SER A 264 8.13 5.27 17.26
C SER A 264 6.86 4.44 17.52
N ILE A 265 6.92 3.48 18.45
CA ILE A 265 5.75 2.68 18.86
C ILE A 265 4.71 3.57 19.54
N VAL A 266 5.13 4.42 20.47
CA VAL A 266 4.23 5.39 21.15
C VAL A 266 3.66 6.37 20.15
N GLY A 267 4.49 6.89 19.24
CA GLY A 267 4.06 7.75 18.14
C GLY A 267 3.01 7.07 17.25
N LEU A 268 3.20 5.79 16.91
CA LEU A 268 2.22 5.02 16.13
C LEU A 268 0.90 4.83 16.91
N GLY A 269 0.96 4.60 18.22
CA GLY A 269 -0.23 4.55 19.07
C GLY A 269 -1.02 5.86 19.03
N ARG A 270 -0.34 7.03 19.11
CA ARG A 270 -1.02 8.34 18.99
C ARG A 270 -1.57 8.58 17.58
N ALA A 271 -0.84 8.18 16.54
CA ALA A 271 -1.31 8.26 15.16
C ALA A 271 -2.57 7.40 14.92
N ALA A 272 -2.64 6.22 15.54
CA ALA A 272 -3.82 5.35 15.46
C ALA A 272 -5.07 6.00 16.09
N GLU A 273 -4.93 6.68 17.22
CA GLU A 273 -6.02 7.47 17.81
C GLU A 273 -6.48 8.59 16.86
N LEU A 274 -5.54 9.39 16.37
CA LEU A 274 -5.84 10.49 15.43
C LEU A 274 -6.50 9.98 14.16
N ALA A 275 -6.08 8.83 13.65
CA ALA A 275 -6.67 8.21 12.47
C ALA A 275 -8.15 7.84 12.68
N LEU A 276 -8.52 7.36 13.88
CA LEU A 276 -9.92 7.12 14.23
C LEU A 276 -10.70 8.42 14.42
N GLU A 277 -10.12 9.40 15.10
CA GLU A 277 -10.74 10.72 15.33
C GLU A 277 -11.06 11.43 14.00
N LYS A 278 -10.17 11.33 13.01
CA LYS A 278 -10.26 12.03 11.72
C LYS A 278 -10.88 11.20 10.58
N LEU A 279 -11.28 9.96 10.83
CA LEU A 279 -11.76 9.04 9.79
C LEU A 279 -12.91 9.61 8.97
N SER A 280 -13.88 10.27 9.61
CA SER A 280 -15.03 10.89 8.93
C SER A 280 -14.60 12.04 8.01
N ASP A 281 -13.64 12.88 8.45
CA ASP A 281 -13.08 13.95 7.64
C ASP A 281 -12.36 13.39 6.39
N GLU A 282 -11.53 12.37 6.56
CA GLU A 282 -10.85 11.69 5.45
C GLU A 282 -11.86 11.10 4.44
N GLN A 283 -12.91 10.45 4.92
CA GLN A 283 -13.88 9.83 4.04
C GLN A 283 -14.77 10.83 3.28
N VAL A 284 -15.05 11.97 3.84
CA VAL A 284 -15.99 12.95 3.25
C VAL A 284 -15.25 14.11 2.60
N ARG A 285 -14.48 14.86 3.39
CA ARG A 285 -13.81 16.08 2.90
C ARG A 285 -12.71 15.77 1.89
N ILE A 286 -11.87 14.79 2.19
CA ILE A 286 -10.76 14.46 1.30
C ILE A 286 -11.27 13.83 0.00
N ARG A 287 -12.31 13.00 0.07
CA ARG A 287 -12.98 12.51 -1.14
C ARG A 287 -13.52 13.68 -2.00
N ALA A 288 -14.22 14.62 -1.40
CA ALA A 288 -14.76 15.78 -2.13
C ALA A 288 -13.63 16.62 -2.75
N MET A 289 -12.53 16.81 -2.02
CA MET A 289 -11.34 17.51 -2.51
C MET A 289 -10.74 16.81 -3.73
N ARG A 290 -10.54 15.49 -3.68
CA ARG A 290 -10.05 14.68 -4.80
C ARG A 290 -11.01 14.75 -6.00
N ASP A 291 -12.30 14.59 -5.76
CA ASP A 291 -13.30 14.60 -6.84
C ASP A 291 -13.34 15.97 -7.53
N ARG A 292 -13.33 17.07 -6.76
CA ARG A 292 -13.20 18.43 -7.30
C ARG A 292 -11.94 18.60 -8.16
N PHE A 293 -10.81 18.09 -7.69
CA PHE A 293 -9.55 18.14 -8.43
C PHE A 293 -9.65 17.40 -9.78
N GLU A 294 -10.14 16.16 -9.79
CA GLU A 294 -10.30 15.35 -11.00
C GLU A 294 -11.29 15.98 -11.97
N GLU A 295 -12.48 16.36 -11.52
CA GLU A 295 -13.54 16.89 -12.36
C GLU A 295 -13.13 18.22 -13.01
N THR A 296 -12.46 19.09 -12.26
CA THR A 296 -11.97 20.36 -12.80
C THR A 296 -10.89 20.14 -13.87
N LEU A 297 -9.96 19.20 -13.66
CA LEU A 297 -8.96 18.89 -14.66
C LEU A 297 -9.57 18.27 -15.93
N LEU A 298 -10.52 17.34 -15.78
CA LEU A 298 -11.24 16.74 -16.91
C LEU A 298 -12.03 17.77 -17.74
N GLN A 299 -12.57 18.81 -17.10
CA GLN A 299 -13.28 19.89 -17.78
C GLN A 299 -12.34 20.85 -18.52
N ARG A 300 -11.13 21.06 -18.01
CA ARG A 300 -10.19 22.05 -18.55
C ARG A 300 -9.22 21.47 -19.59
N LEU A 301 -8.92 20.18 -19.50
CA LEU A 301 -7.91 19.54 -20.34
C LEU A 301 -8.50 18.37 -21.13
N PRO A 302 -8.40 18.34 -22.46
CA PRO A 302 -8.70 17.15 -23.25
C PRO A 302 -7.64 16.07 -23.03
N HIS A 303 -7.93 14.84 -23.45
CA HIS A 303 -7.00 13.70 -23.41
C HIS A 303 -6.43 13.44 -21.99
N LEU A 304 -7.32 13.47 -21.00
CA LEU A 304 -7.08 13.02 -19.63
C LEU A 304 -7.91 11.78 -19.32
N TYR A 305 -7.32 10.84 -18.59
CA TYR A 305 -8.00 9.62 -18.17
C TYR A 305 -7.71 9.34 -16.70
N ILE A 306 -8.75 9.03 -15.93
CA ILE A 306 -8.60 8.61 -14.53
C ILE A 306 -8.46 7.10 -14.50
N ASN A 307 -7.33 6.62 -14.02
CA ASN A 307 -7.06 5.18 -13.90
C ASN A 307 -7.66 4.61 -12.63
N GLY A 308 -8.21 3.39 -12.74
CA GLY A 308 -8.85 2.67 -11.65
C GLY A 308 -10.34 2.96 -11.49
N LYS A 309 -11.04 2.06 -10.80
CA LYS A 309 -12.49 2.13 -10.61
C LYS A 309 -12.87 3.28 -9.69
N ARG A 310 -13.54 4.30 -10.22
CA ARG A 310 -13.78 5.60 -9.54
C ARG A 310 -14.64 5.51 -8.29
N ASP A 311 -15.60 4.59 -8.25
CA ASP A 311 -16.55 4.38 -7.15
C ASP A 311 -16.04 3.37 -6.09
N GLN A 312 -15.00 2.61 -6.40
CA GLN A 312 -14.43 1.57 -5.53
C GLN A 312 -12.95 1.84 -5.25
N ARG A 313 -12.63 3.00 -4.65
CA ARG A 313 -11.25 3.36 -4.34
C ARG A 313 -11.14 4.17 -3.05
N LEU A 314 -9.91 4.29 -2.55
CA LEU A 314 -9.59 5.15 -1.42
C LEU A 314 -10.04 6.61 -1.66
N PRO A 315 -10.47 7.31 -0.61
CA PRO A 315 -10.94 8.70 -0.76
C PRO A 315 -9.85 9.66 -1.22
N ASN A 316 -8.59 9.37 -0.96
CA ASN A 316 -7.47 10.30 -1.09
C ASN A 316 -6.60 10.09 -2.33
N THR A 317 -6.87 9.10 -3.18
CA THR A 317 -5.96 8.74 -4.28
C THR A 317 -6.58 9.06 -5.63
N SER A 318 -5.80 9.70 -6.51
CA SER A 318 -6.10 9.95 -7.90
C SER A 318 -4.90 9.57 -8.75
N ASN A 319 -5.11 8.76 -9.79
CA ASN A 319 -4.09 8.43 -10.79
C ASN A 319 -4.60 8.91 -12.15
N ILE A 320 -3.89 9.84 -12.76
CA ILE A 320 -4.31 10.55 -13.96
C ILE A 320 -3.30 10.35 -15.07
N ALA A 321 -3.76 9.83 -16.21
CA ALA A 321 -2.98 9.81 -17.44
C ALA A 321 -3.15 11.16 -18.17
N PHE A 322 -2.04 11.80 -18.50
CA PHE A 322 -1.96 13.03 -19.29
C PHE A 322 -1.39 12.67 -20.66
N ASP A 323 -2.24 12.15 -21.55
CA ASP A 323 -1.76 11.69 -22.86
C ASP A 323 -0.92 12.75 -23.58
N PHE A 324 0.08 12.28 -24.33
CA PHE A 324 1.06 13.05 -25.10
C PHE A 324 2.12 13.80 -24.28
N VAL A 325 2.24 13.52 -22.95
CA VAL A 325 3.29 14.10 -22.11
C VAL A 325 3.86 13.01 -21.20
N GLU A 326 5.19 12.96 -21.07
CA GLU A 326 5.85 12.07 -20.11
C GLU A 326 5.64 12.58 -18.68
N ALA A 327 5.28 11.68 -17.74
CA ALA A 327 5.05 12.03 -16.34
C ALA A 327 6.28 12.69 -15.68
N GLU A 328 7.49 12.29 -16.05
CA GLU A 328 8.71 12.91 -15.53
C GLU A 328 8.78 14.40 -15.84
N ALA A 329 8.41 14.82 -17.06
CA ALA A 329 8.37 16.22 -17.43
C ALA A 329 7.32 16.99 -16.62
N ILE A 330 6.17 16.35 -16.35
CA ILE A 330 5.13 16.93 -15.48
C ILE A 330 5.66 17.11 -14.06
N LEU A 331 6.25 16.06 -13.49
CA LEU A 331 6.76 16.06 -12.11
C LEU A 331 7.87 17.10 -11.91
N MET A 332 8.80 17.21 -12.87
CA MET A 332 9.83 18.26 -12.82
C MET A 332 9.24 19.68 -12.82
N LYS A 333 8.17 19.92 -13.59
CA LYS A 333 7.51 21.23 -13.62
C LYS A 333 6.70 21.50 -12.37
N LEU A 334 6.05 20.47 -11.81
CA LEU A 334 5.34 20.57 -10.52
C LEU A 334 6.32 20.87 -9.38
N ASP A 335 7.48 20.21 -9.35
CA ASP A 335 8.52 20.45 -8.33
C ASP A 335 9.02 21.91 -8.35
N VAL A 336 9.28 22.45 -9.54
CA VAL A 336 9.64 23.87 -9.71
C VAL A 336 8.53 24.82 -9.21
N ALA A 337 7.27 24.39 -9.31
CA ALA A 337 6.11 25.13 -8.80
C ALA A 337 5.83 24.90 -7.30
N GLY A 338 6.65 24.08 -6.62
CA GLY A 338 6.46 23.73 -5.21
C GLY A 338 5.35 22.71 -4.95
N ILE A 339 4.92 21.93 -5.95
CA ILE A 339 3.91 20.89 -5.83
C ILE A 339 4.56 19.51 -5.91
N CYS A 340 4.39 18.68 -4.88
CA CYS A 340 4.89 17.31 -4.84
C CYS A 340 3.81 16.33 -5.30
N ALA A 341 4.13 15.49 -6.29
CA ALA A 341 3.32 14.37 -6.78
C ALA A 341 4.24 13.22 -7.19
N SER A 342 3.71 12.10 -7.67
CA SER A 342 4.50 10.91 -8.01
C SER A 342 4.02 10.27 -9.32
N SER A 343 4.91 9.57 -10.03
CA SER A 343 4.57 8.74 -11.20
C SER A 343 3.97 7.37 -10.82
N GLY A 344 3.64 7.12 -9.55
CA GLY A 344 3.15 5.81 -9.10
C GLY A 344 4.28 4.80 -8.87
N SER A 345 5.21 4.67 -9.79
CA SER A 345 6.40 3.78 -9.72
C SER A 345 7.55 4.35 -8.89
N ALA A 346 7.29 5.20 -7.89
CA ALA A 346 8.29 5.88 -7.06
C ALA A 346 9.33 4.96 -6.38
N CYS A 347 9.08 3.65 -6.32
CA CYS A 347 10.03 2.67 -5.76
C CYS A 347 11.13 2.24 -6.74
N THR A 348 11.03 2.61 -8.02
CA THR A 348 12.02 2.30 -9.07
C THR A 348 12.63 3.58 -9.65
N THR A 349 13.07 4.49 -8.76
CA THR A 349 13.79 5.72 -9.18
C THR A 349 14.97 5.35 -10.07
N GLY A 350 14.86 5.66 -11.37
CA GLY A 350 15.90 5.39 -12.37
C GLY A 350 15.56 4.29 -13.41
N SER A 351 14.42 3.58 -13.28
CA SER A 351 13.95 2.70 -14.35
C SER A 351 13.04 3.47 -15.32
N LEU A 352 13.32 3.33 -16.61
CA LEU A 352 12.45 3.81 -17.70
C LEU A 352 11.22 2.91 -17.92
N ASP A 353 11.08 1.85 -17.12
CA ASP A 353 9.99 0.90 -17.26
C ASP A 353 8.68 1.50 -16.76
N PRO A 354 7.58 1.29 -17.47
CA PRO A 354 6.26 1.72 -17.03
C PRO A 354 5.84 0.99 -15.75
N SER A 355 4.92 1.58 -14.98
CA SER A 355 4.36 0.94 -13.79
C SER A 355 3.82 -0.46 -14.11
N HIS A 356 4.25 -1.46 -13.32
CA HIS A 356 3.73 -2.83 -13.43
C HIS A 356 2.22 -2.90 -13.14
N VAL A 357 1.71 -2.02 -12.26
CA VAL A 357 0.27 -1.91 -11.95
C VAL A 357 -0.51 -1.47 -13.17
N LEU A 358 -0.09 -0.37 -13.80
CA LEU A 358 -0.78 0.18 -14.97
C LEU A 358 -0.63 -0.74 -16.18
N SER A 359 0.51 -1.40 -16.32
CA SER A 359 0.73 -2.43 -17.35
C SER A 359 -0.19 -3.64 -17.15
N ALA A 360 -0.34 -4.12 -15.90
CA ALA A 360 -1.26 -5.21 -15.57
C ALA A 360 -2.74 -4.84 -15.81
N MET A 361 -3.09 -3.56 -15.70
CA MET A 361 -4.41 -3.04 -16.06
C MET A 361 -4.60 -2.90 -17.57
N GLY A 362 -3.58 -3.19 -18.39
CA GLY A 362 -3.64 -3.15 -19.84
C GLY A 362 -3.38 -1.79 -20.46
N LEU A 363 -2.80 -0.82 -19.73
CA LEU A 363 -2.41 0.44 -20.33
C LEU A 363 -1.21 0.24 -21.28
N THR A 364 -1.24 0.95 -22.42
CA THR A 364 -0.06 0.97 -23.30
C THR A 364 1.15 1.57 -22.57
N PRO A 365 2.38 1.17 -22.93
CA PRO A 365 3.59 1.75 -22.32
C PRO A 365 3.63 3.29 -22.41
N ALA A 366 3.14 3.87 -23.49
CA ALA A 366 3.08 5.32 -23.68
C ALA A 366 2.12 5.96 -22.67
N ARG A 367 0.90 5.44 -22.51
CA ARG A 367 -0.06 5.96 -21.51
C ARG A 367 0.40 5.70 -20.09
N ALA A 368 0.95 4.53 -19.78
CA ALA A 368 1.46 4.23 -18.45
C ALA A 368 2.58 5.20 -18.02
N ARG A 369 3.45 5.64 -18.96
CA ARG A 369 4.47 6.66 -18.72
C ARG A 369 3.94 8.09 -18.62
N SER A 370 2.70 8.34 -19.03
CA SER A 370 2.06 9.66 -18.90
C SER A 370 1.28 9.83 -17.58
N CYS A 371 1.29 8.82 -16.70
CA CYS A 371 0.45 8.79 -15.51
C CYS A 371 1.12 9.45 -14.31
N VAL A 372 0.39 10.35 -13.65
CA VAL A 372 0.79 11.00 -12.40
C VAL A 372 -0.22 10.63 -11.31
N ARG A 373 0.31 10.20 -10.17
CA ARG A 373 -0.49 9.96 -8.96
C ARG A 373 -0.47 11.19 -8.06
N PHE A 374 -1.66 11.64 -7.68
CA PHE A 374 -1.88 12.64 -6.64
C PHE A 374 -2.53 11.96 -5.44
N SER A 375 -2.06 12.26 -4.24
CA SER A 375 -2.63 11.68 -3.03
C SER A 375 -2.69 12.69 -1.90
N PHE A 376 -3.88 12.85 -1.37
CA PHE A 376 -4.27 13.89 -0.42
C PHE A 376 -4.25 13.37 1.03
N SER A 377 -4.34 14.29 2.00
CA SER A 377 -4.55 13.98 3.42
C SER A 377 -5.30 15.12 4.10
N HIS A 378 -5.69 14.92 5.36
CA HIS A 378 -6.36 15.97 6.14
C HIS A 378 -5.51 17.23 6.37
N TYR A 379 -4.22 17.19 6.06
CA TYR A 379 -3.35 18.38 6.09
C TYR A 379 -3.42 19.23 4.82
N ASN A 380 -4.03 18.70 3.74
CA ASN A 380 -4.25 19.51 2.55
C ASN A 380 -5.44 20.47 2.76
N ARG A 381 -5.27 21.68 2.24
CA ARG A 381 -6.27 22.77 2.25
C ARG A 381 -6.89 22.92 0.87
N ASP A 382 -8.05 23.52 0.81
CA ASP A 382 -8.67 23.85 -0.48
C ASP A 382 -7.80 24.77 -1.33
N THR A 383 -7.05 25.68 -0.70
CA THR A 383 -6.07 26.56 -1.37
C THR A 383 -4.93 25.80 -2.04
N ASP A 384 -4.54 24.63 -1.52
CA ASP A 384 -3.52 23.77 -2.14
C ASP A 384 -4.04 23.21 -3.48
N ILE A 385 -5.33 22.86 -3.51
CA ILE A 385 -6.00 22.36 -4.70
C ILE A 385 -6.24 23.48 -5.71
N ASP A 386 -6.65 24.67 -5.25
CA ASP A 386 -6.85 25.83 -6.10
C ASP A 386 -5.54 26.19 -6.84
N LEU A 387 -4.42 26.21 -6.11
CA LEU A 387 -3.10 26.46 -6.70
C LEU A 387 -2.72 25.38 -7.72
N ALA A 388 -2.93 24.10 -7.40
CA ALA A 388 -2.64 23.01 -8.33
C ALA A 388 -3.51 23.11 -9.60
N LEU A 389 -4.79 23.45 -9.47
CA LEU A 389 -5.72 23.64 -10.57
C LEU A 389 -5.44 24.90 -11.41
N GLU A 390 -4.77 25.90 -10.86
CA GLU A 390 -4.28 27.07 -11.60
C GLU A 390 -3.04 26.73 -12.42
N ILE A 391 -2.10 25.95 -11.85
CA ILE A 391 -0.80 25.66 -12.45
C ILE A 391 -0.86 24.53 -13.48
N ILE A 392 -1.56 23.43 -13.20
CA ILE A 392 -1.50 22.21 -14.00
C ILE A 392 -2.03 22.43 -15.44
N PRO A 393 -3.20 23.03 -15.69
CA PRO A 393 -3.71 23.10 -17.05
C PRO A 393 -2.78 23.84 -18.03
N PRO A 394 -2.34 25.10 -17.81
CA PRO A 394 -1.46 25.77 -18.74
C PRO A 394 -0.07 25.11 -18.87
N MET A 395 0.38 24.43 -17.81
CA MET A 395 1.62 23.67 -17.83
C MET A 395 1.52 22.46 -18.78
N ILE A 396 0.42 21.69 -18.71
CA ILE A 396 0.18 20.52 -19.57
C ILE A 396 0.04 20.95 -21.05
N GLU A 397 -0.70 22.03 -21.31
CA GLU A 397 -0.83 22.58 -22.68
C GLU A 397 0.53 22.95 -23.26
N LYS A 398 1.37 23.61 -22.47
CA LYS A 398 2.74 23.99 -22.89
C LYS A 398 3.62 22.75 -23.12
N LEU A 399 3.53 21.73 -22.27
CA LEU A 399 4.30 20.49 -22.44
C LEU A 399 3.83 19.74 -23.69
N ARG A 400 2.53 19.66 -23.96
CA ARG A 400 1.98 19.05 -25.19
C ARG A 400 2.43 19.77 -26.45
N ALA A 401 2.45 21.11 -26.44
CA ALA A 401 2.94 21.90 -27.58
C ALA A 401 4.43 21.67 -27.91
N MET A 402 5.21 21.18 -26.94
CA MET A 402 6.64 20.85 -27.08
C MET A 402 6.88 19.36 -27.30
N SER A 403 5.87 18.53 -27.12
CA SER A 403 5.98 17.07 -27.21
C SER A 403 6.06 16.62 -28.68
N PRO A 404 6.95 15.67 -29.00
CA PRO A 404 6.92 14.99 -30.30
C PRO A 404 5.73 14.02 -30.42
N LEU A 405 5.04 13.73 -29.30
CA LEU A 405 3.87 12.87 -29.21
C LEU A 405 2.64 13.76 -29.39
N GLY A 406 2.12 13.89 -30.62
CA GLY A 406 0.92 14.69 -30.89
C GLY A 406 -0.35 13.84 -30.99
N PRO A 407 -1.54 14.49 -31.14
CA PRO A 407 -2.80 13.80 -31.37
C PRO A 407 -2.81 12.92 -32.62
N ASP A 408 -1.92 13.19 -33.61
CA ASP A 408 -1.74 12.40 -34.79
C ASP A 408 -1.09 11.03 -34.57
N HIS A 409 -0.60 10.77 -33.32
CA HIS A 409 -0.01 9.52 -32.86
C HIS A 409 -0.90 8.79 -31.84
N THR A 410 -2.21 8.96 -31.94
CA THR A 410 -3.21 8.39 -31.02
C THR A 410 -3.15 6.87 -30.89
N ASP A 411 -2.69 6.15 -31.91
CA ASP A 411 -2.56 4.68 -31.89
C ASP A 411 -1.64 4.17 -30.77
N ASN A 412 -0.68 4.95 -30.35
CA ASN A 412 0.19 4.61 -29.22
C ASN A 412 -0.50 4.75 -27.84
N PHE A 413 -1.61 5.48 -27.79
CA PHE A 413 -2.37 5.75 -26.56
C PHE A 413 -3.74 5.05 -26.54
N ASN A 414 -4.24 4.60 -27.71
CA ASN A 414 -5.45 3.79 -27.80
C ASN A 414 -5.10 2.33 -27.54
N TYR A 415 -5.70 1.75 -26.52
CA TYR A 415 -5.56 0.34 -26.19
C TYR A 415 -6.93 -0.33 -26.32
N ASP A 416 -7.04 -1.22 -27.28
CA ASP A 416 -8.18 -2.12 -27.38
C ASP A 416 -7.92 -3.33 -26.48
N VAL A 417 -8.56 -3.33 -25.33
CA VAL A 417 -8.40 -4.38 -24.29
C VAL A 417 -8.85 -5.75 -24.82
N GLU A 418 -9.89 -5.79 -25.67
CA GLU A 418 -10.38 -7.04 -26.23
C GLU A 418 -9.41 -7.60 -27.28
N ALA A 419 -8.88 -6.76 -28.15
CA ALA A 419 -7.88 -7.16 -29.15
C ALA A 419 -6.55 -7.62 -28.49
N ALA A 420 -6.17 -7.03 -27.37
CA ALA A 420 -4.99 -7.45 -26.63
C ALA A 420 -5.18 -8.79 -25.91
N ARG A 421 -6.33 -9.02 -25.28
CA ARG A 421 -6.69 -10.32 -24.71
C ARG A 421 -6.71 -11.43 -25.76
N GLU A 422 -7.36 -11.21 -26.90
CA GLU A 422 -7.32 -12.18 -28.00
C GLU A 422 -5.91 -12.49 -28.49
N LYS A 423 -5.02 -11.50 -28.50
CA LYS A 423 -3.63 -11.68 -28.90
C LYS A 423 -2.83 -12.49 -27.89
N GLU A 424 -3.04 -12.24 -26.59
CA GLU A 424 -2.42 -13.03 -25.50
C GLU A 424 -2.94 -14.46 -25.46
N GLU A 425 -4.25 -14.67 -25.60
CA GLU A 425 -4.84 -16.02 -25.65
C GLU A 425 -4.32 -16.82 -26.85
N LYS A 426 -4.20 -16.18 -28.01
CA LYS A 426 -3.60 -16.80 -29.21
C LYS A 426 -2.12 -17.12 -29.01
N LEU A 427 -1.37 -16.23 -28.33
CA LEU A 427 0.05 -16.44 -28.02
C LEU A 427 0.24 -17.57 -26.99
N MET A 428 -0.57 -17.61 -25.94
CA MET A 428 -0.56 -18.71 -24.95
C MET A 428 -0.93 -20.04 -25.60
N ALA A 429 -1.96 -20.07 -26.46
CA ALA A 429 -2.34 -21.29 -27.17
C ALA A 429 -1.23 -21.77 -28.13
N ALA A 430 -0.56 -20.86 -28.82
CA ALA A 430 0.58 -21.20 -29.69
C ALA A 430 1.80 -21.71 -28.87
N THR A 431 2.06 -21.09 -27.72
CA THR A 431 3.16 -21.53 -26.82
C THR A 431 2.87 -22.90 -26.22
N MET A 432 1.63 -23.16 -25.81
CA MET A 432 1.22 -24.48 -25.31
C MET A 432 1.26 -25.57 -26.41
N ALA A 433 0.92 -25.24 -27.64
CA ALA A 433 1.04 -26.17 -28.77
C ALA A 433 2.52 -26.51 -29.04
N ALA A 434 3.42 -25.53 -29.00
CA ALA A 434 4.87 -25.74 -29.20
C ALA A 434 5.59 -26.49 -28.06
N ILE A 435 4.99 -26.59 -26.88
CA ILE A 435 5.53 -27.36 -25.73
C ILE A 435 5.07 -28.84 -25.83
N ASN A 436 3.99 -29.12 -26.56
CA ASN A 436 3.43 -30.47 -26.70
C ASN A 436 3.87 -31.16 -28.00
N GLU A 437 4.66 -30.53 -28.86
CA GLU A 437 5.44 -31.11 -29.96
C GLU A 437 6.89 -31.37 -29.52
#